data_988f5f3a1320694d4a27935d5e1afd0b
#
_entry.id   988f5f3a1320694d4a27935d5e1afd0b
#
_cell.length_a   1.000
_cell.length_b   1.000
_cell.length_c   1.000
_cell.angle_alpha   90.00
_cell.angle_beta   90.00
_cell.angle_gamma   90.00
#
_symmetry.space_group_name_H-M   'P 1'
#
loop_
_entity.id
_entity.type
_entity.pdbx_description
1 polymer ?
#
loop_
_entity_poly.entity_id
_entity_poly.type
_entity_poly.pdbx_seq_one_letter_code
_entity_poly.pdbx_strand_id
1 'polypeptide(L)'
;DADIAYAMMGLNAVKGVEIGAGFASVAQRGSVHGDSLSPEGFVGNNAGGVLGGISTGQDLEVSIAIKPTSSILTPRDTINSDGAATQVQTKGRHDPCVGIRATPIAEALLALVVMDHVLQHRAQCGDVVPPLKPIAGQARKD
;
A
#
# COMPACT_ATOMS: atom_id res chain seq x y z
N ASP A 1 -5.49 1.41 8.04
CA ASP A 1 -4.10 1.02 7.77
C ASP A 1 -3.91 -0.50 7.83
N ALA A 2 -4.36 -1.16 8.91
CA ALA A 2 -4.11 -2.59 9.11
C ALA A 2 -4.68 -3.46 7.98
N ASP A 3 -5.91 -3.22 7.56
CA ASP A 3 -6.57 -4.01 6.50
C ASP A 3 -5.92 -3.79 5.14
N ILE A 4 -5.49 -2.54 4.86
CA ILE A 4 -4.70 -2.22 3.66
C ILE A 4 -3.38 -2.99 3.70
N ALA A 5 -2.64 -2.90 4.80
CA ALA A 5 -1.36 -3.60 4.94
C ALA A 5 -1.53 -5.12 4.84
N TYR A 6 -2.56 -5.69 5.45
CA TYR A 6 -2.87 -7.11 5.37
C TYR A 6 -3.14 -7.56 3.92
N ALA A 7 -3.98 -6.82 3.19
CA ALA A 7 -4.29 -7.14 1.81
C ALA A 7 -3.05 -7.05 0.91
N MET A 8 -2.26 -5.99 1.05
CA MET A 8 -1.04 -5.78 0.25
C MET A 8 0.05 -6.82 0.56
N MET A 9 0.23 -7.18 1.83
CA MET A 9 1.18 -8.24 2.22
C MET A 9 0.74 -9.63 1.74
N GLY A 10 -0.54 -9.82 1.45
CA GLY A 10 -1.07 -11.04 0.82
C GLY A 10 -0.66 -11.20 -0.65
N LEU A 11 -0.24 -10.13 -1.32
CA LEU A 11 0.21 -10.20 -2.69
C LEU A 11 1.60 -10.85 -2.79
N ASN A 12 1.72 -11.83 -3.67
CA ASN A 12 2.99 -12.54 -3.87
C ASN A 12 4.14 -11.59 -4.20
N ALA A 13 5.30 -11.86 -3.61
CA ALA A 13 6.54 -11.09 -3.72
C ALA A 13 6.57 -9.74 -2.99
N VAL A 14 5.50 -9.28 -2.38
CA VAL A 14 5.52 -8.11 -1.51
C VAL A 14 6.28 -8.44 -0.22
N LYS A 15 7.13 -7.52 0.23
CA LYS A 15 8.01 -7.63 1.40
C LYS A 15 7.90 -6.43 2.35
N GLY A 16 7.16 -5.42 1.97
CA GLY A 16 6.90 -4.26 2.79
C GLY A 16 5.72 -3.47 2.27
N VAL A 17 5.05 -2.77 3.15
CA VAL A 17 3.94 -1.87 2.84
C VAL A 17 4.17 -0.59 3.63
N GLU A 18 3.99 0.54 2.99
CA GLU A 18 3.99 1.86 3.59
C GLU A 18 2.70 2.59 3.25
N ILE A 19 2.20 3.40 4.18
CA ILE A 19 1.02 4.24 3.99
C ILE A 19 1.44 5.68 4.25
N GLY A 20 1.15 6.57 3.30
CA GLY A 20 1.60 7.95 3.32
C GLY A 20 3.13 8.06 3.39
N ALA A 21 3.63 8.85 4.34
CA ALA A 21 5.07 9.04 4.55
C ALA A 21 5.81 7.76 4.98
N GLY A 22 5.09 6.71 5.43
CA GLY A 22 5.65 5.41 5.74
C GLY A 22 6.89 5.49 6.63
N PHE A 23 7.97 4.80 6.26
CA PHE A 23 9.24 4.83 7.00
C PHE A 23 9.93 6.20 7.01
N ALA A 24 9.64 7.09 6.04
CA ALA A 24 10.19 8.44 6.05
C ALA A 24 9.69 9.28 7.24
N SER A 25 8.55 8.92 7.83
CA SER A 25 8.00 9.59 9.00
C SER A 25 8.94 9.55 10.22
N VAL A 26 9.78 8.50 10.33
CA VAL A 26 10.73 8.32 11.43
C VAL A 26 11.80 9.42 11.47
N ALA A 27 12.13 9.99 10.31
CA ALA A 27 13.09 11.10 10.20
C ALA A 27 12.44 12.47 10.39
N GLN A 28 11.12 12.55 10.47
CA GLN A 28 10.38 13.80 10.62
C GLN A 28 10.19 14.17 12.09
N ARG A 29 10.12 15.46 12.36
CA ARG A 29 9.66 15.96 13.66
C ARG A 29 8.13 16.01 13.67
N GLY A 30 7.50 15.81 14.82
CA GLY A 30 6.03 15.86 14.94
C GLY A 30 5.42 17.19 14.45
N SER A 31 6.15 18.29 14.56
CA SER A 31 5.73 19.60 14.02
C SER A 31 5.72 19.67 12.47
N VAL A 32 6.38 18.74 11.80
CA VAL A 32 6.45 18.67 10.34
C VAL A 32 5.56 17.56 9.80
N HIS A 33 5.45 16.44 10.53
CA HIS A 33 4.67 15.28 10.10
C HIS A 33 3.16 15.53 10.09
N GLY A 34 2.65 16.46 10.91
CA GLY A 34 1.22 16.73 11.01
C GLY A 34 0.64 17.28 9.71
N ASP A 35 -0.49 16.73 9.27
CA ASP A 35 -1.22 17.22 8.09
C ASP A 35 -2.13 18.37 8.51
N SER A 36 -1.66 19.59 8.26
CA SER A 36 -2.38 20.82 8.62
C SER A 36 -3.60 21.02 7.73
N LEU A 37 -4.64 21.66 8.29
CA LEU A 37 -5.84 22.06 7.58
C LEU A 37 -5.83 23.57 7.30
N SER A 38 -6.24 23.93 6.09
CA SER A 38 -6.57 25.28 5.67
C SER A 38 -8.07 25.37 5.35
N PRO A 39 -8.63 26.56 5.10
CA PRO A 39 -10.00 26.67 4.62
C PRO A 39 -10.29 25.93 3.30
N GLU A 40 -9.26 25.69 2.50
CA GLU A 40 -9.31 24.98 1.23
C GLU A 40 -9.15 23.45 1.37
N GLY A 41 -8.82 22.95 2.57
CA GLY A 41 -8.63 21.54 2.86
C GLY A 41 -7.24 21.22 3.45
N PHE A 42 -6.84 19.98 3.35
CA PHE A 42 -5.55 19.51 3.86
C PHE A 42 -4.37 20.07 3.04
N VAL A 43 -3.33 20.51 3.74
CA VAL A 43 -2.10 21.05 3.13
C VAL A 43 -1.08 19.96 2.81
N GLY A 44 -1.09 18.87 3.59
CA GLY A 44 -0.21 17.70 3.43
C GLY A 44 -0.99 16.40 3.45
N ASN A 45 -0.32 15.30 3.15
CA ASN A 45 -0.88 13.95 3.21
C ASN A 45 0.14 12.92 3.75
N ASN A 46 0.85 13.29 4.82
CA ASN A 46 1.82 12.40 5.47
C ASN A 46 1.15 11.13 6.02
N ALA A 47 -0.11 11.25 6.43
CA ALA A 47 -0.90 10.11 6.91
C ALA A 47 -1.40 9.19 5.79
N GLY A 48 -1.25 9.57 4.52
CA GLY A 48 -1.67 8.76 3.37
C GLY A 48 -3.18 8.56 3.26
N GLY A 49 -3.97 9.56 3.67
CA GLY A 49 -5.43 9.54 3.57
C GLY A 49 -6.15 8.80 4.69
N VAL A 50 -5.43 8.32 5.72
CA VAL A 50 -6.00 7.58 6.86
C VAL A 50 -5.49 8.15 8.18
N LEU A 51 -6.38 8.66 9.01
CA LEU A 51 -6.09 9.16 10.36
C LEU A 51 -6.94 8.43 11.39
N GLY A 52 -6.29 7.85 12.41
CA GLY A 52 -6.99 7.12 13.46
C GLY A 52 -7.80 5.91 12.93
N GLY A 53 -7.42 5.33 11.81
CA GLY A 53 -8.13 4.24 11.15
C GLY A 53 -9.34 4.67 10.32
N ILE A 54 -9.54 5.98 10.13
CA ILE A 54 -10.66 6.55 9.37
C ILE A 54 -10.10 7.29 8.16
N SER A 55 -10.71 7.10 6.98
CA SER A 55 -10.35 7.84 5.78
C SER A 55 -10.69 9.32 5.92
N THR A 56 -9.75 10.18 5.50
CA THR A 56 -9.87 11.65 5.62
C THR A 56 -10.56 12.30 4.44
N GLY A 57 -10.80 11.55 3.35
CA GLY A 57 -11.25 12.08 2.07
C GLY A 57 -10.12 12.53 1.14
N GLN A 58 -8.86 12.45 1.61
CA GLN A 58 -7.67 12.61 0.77
C GLN A 58 -7.39 11.34 -0.03
N ASP A 59 -6.46 11.44 -0.97
CA ASP A 59 -5.99 10.27 -1.70
C ASP A 59 -5.38 9.23 -0.74
N LEU A 60 -5.68 7.96 -0.95
CA LEU A 60 -5.06 6.87 -0.22
C LEU A 60 -3.71 6.56 -0.88
N GLU A 61 -2.63 6.87 -0.18
CA GLU A 61 -1.27 6.66 -0.65
C GLU A 61 -0.67 5.41 -0.03
N VAL A 62 -0.44 4.40 -0.87
CA VAL A 62 0.12 3.11 -0.46
C VAL A 62 1.32 2.77 -1.32
N SER A 63 2.45 2.49 -0.69
CA SER A 63 3.66 1.99 -1.35
C SER A 63 3.94 0.55 -0.96
N ILE A 64 4.31 -0.28 -1.93
CA ILE A 64 4.66 -1.68 -1.70
C ILE A 64 6.09 -1.97 -2.15
N ALA A 65 6.84 -2.64 -1.31
CA ALA A 65 8.16 -3.14 -1.64
C ALA A 65 8.05 -4.56 -2.22
N ILE A 66 8.48 -4.74 -3.45
CA ILE A 66 8.41 -6.03 -4.14
C ILE A 66 9.82 -6.59 -4.28
N LYS A 67 10.03 -7.84 -3.84
CA LYS A 67 11.33 -8.50 -3.99
C LYS A 67 11.67 -8.65 -5.49
N PRO A 68 12.95 -8.57 -5.85
CA PRO A 68 13.40 -8.79 -7.22
C PRO A 68 13.07 -10.22 -7.68
N THR A 69 12.91 -10.40 -8.98
CA THR A 69 12.68 -11.70 -9.59
C THR A 69 13.83 -12.65 -9.26
N SER A 70 13.51 -13.78 -8.65
CA SER A 70 14.50 -14.81 -8.29
C SER A 70 14.81 -15.78 -9.44
N SER A 71 13.95 -15.87 -10.43
CA SER A 71 14.11 -16.75 -11.59
C SER A 71 14.97 -16.07 -12.66
N ILE A 72 16.29 -16.13 -12.46
CA ILE A 72 17.28 -15.58 -13.38
C ILE A 72 18.12 -16.70 -13.98
N LEU A 73 18.71 -16.45 -15.16
CA LEU A 73 19.50 -17.43 -15.89
C LEU A 73 20.88 -17.70 -15.28
N THR A 74 21.28 -16.93 -14.26
CA THR A 74 22.57 -17.12 -13.58
C THR A 74 22.53 -18.38 -12.71
N PRO A 75 23.50 -19.28 -12.83
CA PRO A 75 23.63 -20.45 -11.97
C PRO A 75 23.72 -20.04 -10.50
N ARG A 76 23.10 -20.82 -9.62
CA ARG A 76 23.12 -20.60 -8.17
C ARG A 76 23.51 -21.89 -7.45
N ASP A 77 24.31 -21.74 -6.40
CA ASP A 77 24.68 -22.83 -5.54
C ASP A 77 23.47 -23.33 -4.74
N THR A 78 23.36 -24.63 -4.62
CA THR A 78 22.31 -25.34 -3.90
C THR A 78 22.81 -26.70 -3.45
N ILE A 79 21.93 -27.53 -2.93
CA ILE A 79 22.21 -28.95 -2.59
C ILE A 79 21.23 -29.84 -3.37
N ASN A 80 21.68 -31.06 -3.69
CA ASN A 80 20.83 -32.10 -4.26
C ASN A 80 20.04 -32.84 -3.16
N SER A 81 19.26 -33.85 -3.53
CA SER A 81 18.47 -34.67 -2.60
C SER A 81 19.30 -35.40 -1.53
N ASP A 82 20.57 -35.67 -1.83
CA ASP A 82 21.50 -36.36 -0.92
C ASP A 82 22.26 -35.39 -0.02
N GLY A 83 21.96 -34.07 -0.13
CA GLY A 83 22.64 -33.03 0.65
C GLY A 83 23.98 -32.59 0.10
N ALA A 84 24.42 -33.11 -1.05
CA ALA A 84 25.68 -32.71 -1.68
C ALA A 84 25.55 -31.37 -2.45
N ALA A 85 26.62 -30.56 -2.39
CA ALA A 85 26.68 -29.28 -3.09
C ALA A 85 26.51 -29.46 -4.61
N THR A 86 25.66 -28.62 -5.20
CA THR A 86 25.42 -28.61 -6.65
C THR A 86 25.00 -27.21 -7.09
N GLN A 87 24.74 -27.04 -8.39
CA GLN A 87 24.23 -25.77 -8.92
C GLN A 87 22.90 -26.00 -9.67
N VAL A 88 22.00 -25.04 -9.52
CA VAL A 88 20.76 -24.97 -10.29
C VAL A 88 20.79 -23.77 -11.21
N GLN A 89 20.31 -23.95 -12.42
CA GLN A 89 20.09 -22.87 -13.38
C GLN A 89 18.65 -22.92 -13.88
N THR A 90 17.95 -21.82 -13.69
CA THR A 90 16.57 -21.66 -14.18
C THR A 90 16.62 -21.54 -15.71
N LYS A 91 15.72 -22.25 -16.40
CA LYS A 91 15.58 -22.19 -17.85
C LYS A 91 14.19 -21.68 -18.20
N GLY A 92 14.08 -21.01 -19.34
CA GLY A 92 12.80 -20.49 -19.86
C GLY A 92 12.68 -18.97 -19.79
N ARG A 93 11.50 -18.48 -20.15
CA ARG A 93 11.16 -17.06 -20.14
C ARG A 93 10.62 -16.70 -18.77
N HIS A 94 11.20 -15.67 -18.14
CA HIS A 94 10.74 -15.10 -16.88
C HIS A 94 10.53 -13.60 -17.02
N ASP A 95 9.61 -13.03 -16.23
CA ASP A 95 9.39 -11.60 -16.21
C ASP A 95 10.60 -10.90 -15.53
N PRO A 96 11.15 -9.86 -16.16
CA PRO A 96 12.30 -9.14 -15.60
C PRO A 96 11.93 -8.34 -14.33
N CYS A 97 10.67 -7.91 -14.20
CA CYS A 97 10.16 -7.17 -13.06
C CYS A 97 8.73 -7.58 -12.76
N VAL A 98 8.50 -8.09 -11.55
CA VAL A 98 7.16 -8.50 -11.08
C VAL A 98 6.31 -7.27 -10.75
N GLY A 99 6.93 -6.13 -10.40
CA GLY A 99 6.26 -4.89 -10.00
C GLY A 99 5.30 -4.36 -11.06
N ILE A 100 5.66 -4.45 -12.34
CA ILE A 100 4.81 -3.98 -13.44
C ILE A 100 3.44 -4.67 -13.43
N ARG A 101 3.41 -5.97 -13.15
CA ARG A 101 2.17 -6.73 -13.06
C ARG A 101 1.49 -6.61 -11.70
N ALA A 102 2.24 -6.32 -10.66
CA ALA A 102 1.72 -6.17 -9.32
C ALA A 102 0.92 -4.87 -9.16
N THR A 103 1.26 -3.81 -9.88
CA THR A 103 0.60 -2.50 -9.77
C THR A 103 -0.92 -2.58 -9.92
N PRO A 104 -1.49 -3.06 -11.05
CA PRO A 104 -2.95 -3.15 -11.20
C PRO A 104 -3.60 -4.11 -10.20
N ILE A 105 -2.87 -5.12 -9.72
CA ILE A 105 -3.38 -6.04 -8.69
C ILE A 105 -3.47 -5.32 -7.35
N ALA A 106 -2.45 -4.53 -6.99
CA ALA A 106 -2.46 -3.74 -5.77
C ALA A 106 -3.58 -2.69 -5.77
N GLU A 107 -3.81 -2.00 -6.89
CA GLU A 107 -4.94 -1.09 -7.06
C GLU A 107 -6.29 -1.80 -6.85
N ALA A 108 -6.46 -2.97 -7.44
CA ALA A 108 -7.68 -3.76 -7.27
C ALA A 108 -7.87 -4.23 -5.82
N LEU A 109 -6.81 -4.66 -5.14
CA LEU A 109 -6.85 -5.03 -3.73
C LEU A 109 -7.23 -3.85 -2.84
N LEU A 110 -6.64 -2.67 -3.09
CA LEU A 110 -7.00 -1.45 -2.35
C LEU A 110 -8.48 -1.11 -2.55
N ALA A 111 -8.99 -1.20 -3.78
CA ALA A 111 -10.39 -0.95 -4.08
C ALA A 111 -11.32 -1.93 -3.33
N LEU A 112 -10.93 -3.21 -3.21
CA LEU A 112 -11.70 -4.21 -2.44
C LEU A 112 -11.73 -3.88 -0.96
N VAL A 113 -10.61 -3.49 -0.36
CA VAL A 113 -10.55 -3.06 1.05
C VAL A 113 -11.44 -1.85 1.29
N VAL A 114 -11.33 -0.83 0.44
CA VAL A 114 -12.17 0.38 0.56
C VAL A 114 -13.64 0.05 0.41
N MET A 115 -14.00 -0.81 -0.54
CA MET A 115 -15.40 -1.22 -0.75
C MET A 115 -15.96 -1.99 0.44
N ASP A 116 -15.17 -2.85 1.06
CA ASP A 116 -15.59 -3.56 2.28
C ASP A 116 -15.94 -2.56 3.40
N HIS A 117 -15.08 -1.58 3.64
CA HIS A 117 -15.35 -0.51 4.62
C HIS A 117 -16.56 0.35 4.25
N VAL A 118 -16.79 0.64 2.97
CA VAL A 118 -17.98 1.35 2.51
C VAL A 118 -19.26 0.54 2.83
N LEU A 119 -19.23 -0.76 2.58
CA LEU A 119 -20.38 -1.64 2.87
C LEU A 119 -20.63 -1.74 4.38
N GLN A 120 -19.58 -1.89 5.19
CA GLN A 120 -19.69 -1.90 6.65
C GLN A 120 -20.25 -0.56 7.18
N HIS A 121 -19.74 0.56 6.69
CA HIS A 121 -20.25 1.88 7.07
C HIS A 121 -21.73 2.04 6.72
N ARG A 122 -22.13 1.65 5.52
CA ARG A 122 -23.54 1.71 5.10
C ARG A 122 -24.45 0.81 5.95
N ALA A 123 -23.95 -0.35 6.36
CA ALA A 123 -24.71 -1.27 7.21
C ALA A 123 -24.92 -0.71 8.63
N GLN A 124 -23.93 0.01 9.16
CA GLN A 124 -23.96 0.54 10.53
C GLN A 124 -24.52 1.96 10.62
N CYS A 125 -24.25 2.81 9.64
CA CYS A 125 -24.49 4.25 9.69
C CYS A 125 -25.22 4.78 8.44
N GLY A 126 -25.89 3.94 7.67
CA GLY A 126 -26.48 4.33 6.39
C GLY A 126 -27.60 5.37 6.47
N ASP A 127 -28.23 5.51 7.62
CA ASP A 127 -29.28 6.47 7.92
C ASP A 127 -28.80 7.69 8.75
N VAL A 128 -27.51 7.71 9.11
CA VAL A 128 -26.92 8.80 9.89
C VAL A 128 -26.57 9.97 8.97
N VAL A 129 -27.08 11.14 9.29
CA VAL A 129 -26.72 12.40 8.62
C VAL A 129 -25.70 13.13 9.51
N PRO A 130 -24.46 13.34 9.04
CA PRO A 130 -23.46 14.06 9.80
C PRO A 130 -23.92 15.50 10.12
N PRO A 131 -23.70 15.99 11.34
CA PRO A 131 -24.09 17.36 11.70
C PRO A 131 -23.17 18.43 11.07
N LEU A 132 -22.00 18.03 10.60
CA LEU A 132 -21.02 18.93 9.99
C LEU A 132 -20.91 18.65 8.49
N LYS A 133 -20.58 19.71 7.73
CA LYS A 133 -20.24 19.53 6.32
C LYS A 133 -18.95 18.74 6.18
N PRO A 134 -18.81 17.89 5.14
CA PRO A 134 -17.56 17.22 4.86
C PRO A 134 -16.40 18.22 4.68
N ILE A 135 -15.25 17.89 5.23
CA ILE A 135 -14.01 18.65 4.99
C ILE A 135 -13.58 18.34 3.54
N ALA A 136 -13.23 19.37 2.80
CA ALA A 136 -12.70 19.18 1.45
C ALA A 136 -11.40 18.37 1.51
N GLY A 137 -11.30 17.34 0.70
CA GLY A 137 -10.03 16.66 0.42
C GLY A 137 -9.07 17.64 -0.27
N GLN A 138 -7.85 17.20 -0.52
CA GLN A 138 -6.86 18.01 -1.23
C GLN A 138 -7.44 18.37 -2.62
N ALA A 139 -7.46 19.66 -2.98
CA ALA A 139 -7.82 20.07 -4.32
C ALA A 139 -6.88 19.40 -5.32
N ARG A 140 -7.45 18.71 -6.32
CA ARG A 140 -6.66 18.19 -7.45
C ARG A 140 -5.87 19.36 -8.03
N LYS A 141 -4.56 19.25 -8.02
CA LYS A 141 -3.71 20.14 -8.85
C LYS A 141 -3.87 19.62 -10.28
N ASP A 142 -4.67 20.32 -11.05
CA ASP A 142 -4.75 20.12 -12.51
C ASP A 142 -3.40 20.38 -13.18
#